data_7c5b71a915ca6b8143c5ec065e15a18f
#
_entry.id   7c5b71a915ca6b8143c5ec065e15a18f
#
_cell.length_a   1.000
_cell.length_b   1.000
_cell.length_c   1.000
_cell.angle_alpha   90.00
_cell.angle_beta   90.00
_cell.angle_gamma   90.00
#
_symmetry.space_group_name_H-M   'P 1'
#
loop_
_entity.id
_entity.type
_entity.pdbx_description
1 polymer ?
#
loop_
_entity_poly.entity_id
_entity_poly.type
_entity_poly.pdbx_seq_one_letter_code
_entity_poly.pdbx_strand_id
1 'polypeptide(L)'
;MNALQKRLAQIGTEPHENGLCDGIVYKDAENQCYWIYNHYSYCEWLKHYMMHYAGLSWEEATKKLAQNSLFATPPKNLDNLFCITHELTYHNAMEIAKGNMYWRDGTPSDTNDFQEEHDVWYKQTKEKYHLNEEYEILSFKEAEIPMNGQKRYFLNCSDLHKKATEQPTYLYDEITQEEAETHNQERAYYIGYFKGEQLIRYEKIYQGKVLMDKTISD
;
A
#
# COMPACT_ATOMS: atom_id res chain seq x y z
N MET A 1 -17.94 4.16 6.28
CA MET A 1 -16.79 3.53 5.55
C MET A 1 -15.63 3.48 6.52
N ASN A 2 -14.99 2.34 6.70
CA ASN A 2 -13.78 2.21 7.54
C ASN A 2 -12.50 2.40 6.70
N ALA A 3 -11.33 2.37 7.37
CA ALA A 3 -10.06 2.61 6.67
C ALA A 3 -9.76 1.54 5.61
N LEU A 4 -10.09 0.27 5.88
CA LEU A 4 -9.97 -0.81 4.88
C LEU A 4 -10.81 -0.53 3.63
N GLN A 5 -12.09 -0.17 3.82
CA GLN A 5 -12.98 0.15 2.69
C GLN A 5 -12.49 1.36 1.88
N LYS A 6 -11.95 2.39 2.55
CA LYS A 6 -11.35 3.54 1.87
C LYS A 6 -10.14 3.11 1.05
N ARG A 7 -9.27 2.27 1.61
CA ARG A 7 -8.07 1.80 0.91
C ARG A 7 -8.43 0.98 -0.32
N LEU A 8 -9.38 0.06 -0.20
CA LEU A 8 -9.88 -0.74 -1.32
C LEU A 8 -10.46 0.15 -2.44
N ALA A 9 -11.20 1.21 -2.08
CA ALA A 9 -11.71 2.17 -3.05
C ALA A 9 -10.59 2.97 -3.77
N GLN A 10 -9.45 3.20 -3.11
CA GLN A 10 -8.28 3.87 -3.72
C GLN A 10 -7.51 2.94 -4.65
N ILE A 11 -7.38 1.67 -4.29
CA ILE A 11 -6.72 0.64 -5.10
C ILE A 11 -7.50 0.38 -6.39
N GLY A 12 -8.83 0.35 -6.32
CA GLY A 12 -9.70 -0.11 -7.39
C GLY A 12 -9.79 -1.64 -7.39
N THR A 13 -10.97 -2.17 -7.10
CA THR A 13 -11.18 -3.63 -6.96
C THR A 13 -11.94 -4.24 -8.13
N GLU A 14 -12.25 -3.44 -9.13
CA GLU A 14 -12.94 -3.91 -10.33
C GLU A 14 -12.02 -4.80 -11.16
N PRO A 15 -12.53 -5.91 -11.70
CA PRO A 15 -11.74 -6.77 -12.58
C PRO A 15 -11.27 -6.05 -13.83
N HIS A 16 -10.02 -6.25 -14.20
CA HIS A 16 -9.47 -5.85 -15.49
C HIS A 16 -10.00 -6.74 -16.62
N GLU A 17 -9.72 -6.39 -17.88
CA GLU A 17 -10.18 -7.12 -19.07
C GLU A 17 -9.80 -8.62 -19.06
N ASN A 18 -8.68 -8.96 -18.43
CA ASN A 18 -8.21 -10.34 -18.26
C ASN A 18 -8.87 -11.08 -17.08
N GLY A 19 -9.80 -10.43 -16.36
CA GLY A 19 -10.49 -10.98 -15.20
C GLY A 19 -9.69 -10.97 -13.89
N LEU A 20 -8.45 -10.47 -13.90
CA LEU A 20 -7.66 -10.28 -12.68
C LEU A 20 -8.07 -8.98 -11.98
N CYS A 21 -7.95 -8.93 -10.66
CA CYS A 21 -8.26 -7.75 -9.86
C CYS A 21 -7.20 -7.50 -8.79
N ASP A 22 -7.15 -6.26 -8.33
CA ASP A 22 -6.42 -5.83 -7.14
C ASP A 22 -7.35 -5.77 -5.92
N GLY A 23 -6.79 -5.56 -4.74
CA GLY A 23 -7.56 -5.39 -3.52
C GLY A 23 -8.18 -6.67 -2.94
N ILE A 24 -7.59 -7.83 -3.18
CA ILE A 24 -8.01 -9.10 -2.59
C ILE A 24 -7.61 -9.12 -1.12
N VAL A 25 -8.57 -9.27 -0.22
CA VAL A 25 -8.34 -9.17 1.23
C VAL A 25 -8.24 -10.55 1.87
N TYR A 26 -7.14 -10.78 2.58
CA TYR A 26 -6.94 -11.96 3.43
C TYR A 26 -6.88 -11.51 4.89
N LYS A 27 -7.62 -12.21 5.77
CA LYS A 27 -7.61 -11.94 7.20
C LYS A 27 -6.58 -12.81 7.90
N ASP A 28 -5.62 -12.17 8.55
CA ASP A 28 -4.63 -12.80 9.42
C ASP A 28 -5.03 -12.58 10.88
N ALA A 29 -5.71 -13.57 11.46
CA ALA A 29 -6.18 -13.47 12.83
C ALA A 29 -5.05 -13.63 13.86
N GLU A 30 -3.97 -14.33 13.52
CA GLU A 30 -2.81 -14.54 14.39
C GLU A 30 -2.01 -13.25 14.57
N ASN A 31 -1.73 -12.56 13.46
CA ASN A 31 -0.99 -11.30 13.46
C ASN A 31 -1.89 -10.06 13.56
N GLN A 32 -3.19 -10.24 13.77
CA GLN A 32 -4.17 -9.15 13.94
C GLN A 32 -4.14 -8.13 12.81
N CYS A 33 -4.09 -8.59 11.55
CA CYS A 33 -4.03 -7.71 10.39
C CYS A 33 -4.82 -8.26 9.19
N TYR A 34 -5.01 -7.39 8.21
CA TYR A 34 -5.45 -7.74 6.86
C TYR A 34 -4.29 -7.60 5.90
N TRP A 35 -4.13 -8.58 5.02
CA TRP A 35 -3.31 -8.49 3.84
C TRP A 35 -4.19 -8.09 2.66
N ILE A 36 -3.84 -7.00 1.99
CA ILE A 36 -4.50 -6.54 0.77
C ILE A 36 -3.57 -6.89 -0.38
N TYR A 37 -3.93 -7.88 -1.18
CA TYR A 37 -3.11 -8.37 -2.27
C TYR A 37 -3.61 -7.85 -3.61
N ASN A 38 -2.70 -7.29 -4.39
CA ASN A 38 -2.97 -6.67 -5.67
C ASN A 38 -2.54 -7.60 -6.80
N HIS A 39 -3.38 -8.60 -7.08
CA HIS A 39 -3.02 -9.70 -7.98
C HIS A 39 -2.81 -9.26 -9.42
N TYR A 40 -3.65 -8.36 -9.94
CA TYR A 40 -3.43 -7.80 -11.27
C TYR A 40 -2.09 -7.07 -11.34
N SER A 41 -1.85 -6.13 -10.43
CA SER A 41 -0.59 -5.37 -10.38
C SER A 41 0.62 -6.30 -10.20
N TYR A 42 0.51 -7.34 -9.35
CA TYR A 42 1.57 -8.33 -9.17
C TYR A 42 1.91 -9.08 -10.47
N CYS A 43 0.89 -9.53 -11.22
CA CYS A 43 1.09 -10.18 -12.51
C CYS A 43 1.74 -9.24 -13.54
N GLU A 44 1.35 -7.97 -13.54
CA GLU A 44 1.97 -6.95 -14.39
C GLU A 44 3.44 -6.71 -13.98
N TRP A 45 3.72 -6.60 -12.67
CA TRP A 45 5.09 -6.49 -12.17
C TRP A 45 5.97 -7.66 -12.62
N LEU A 46 5.51 -8.90 -12.48
CA LEU A 46 6.25 -10.08 -12.95
C LEU A 46 6.60 -9.95 -14.44
N LYS A 47 5.66 -9.53 -15.29
CA LYS A 47 5.92 -9.34 -16.72
C LYS A 47 6.93 -8.22 -16.98
N HIS A 48 6.81 -7.09 -16.30
CA HIS A 48 7.76 -5.97 -16.44
C HIS A 48 9.17 -6.33 -15.99
N TYR A 49 9.32 -7.07 -14.91
CA TYR A 49 10.60 -7.62 -14.46
C TYR A 49 11.20 -8.57 -15.50
N MET A 50 10.41 -9.50 -16.03
CA MET A 50 10.88 -10.42 -17.08
C MET A 50 11.32 -9.69 -18.35
N MET A 51 10.61 -8.65 -18.74
CA MET A 51 10.99 -7.83 -19.90
C MET A 51 12.29 -7.07 -19.66
N HIS A 52 12.39 -6.39 -18.52
CA HIS A 52 13.50 -5.50 -18.23
C HIS A 52 14.80 -6.25 -17.93
N TYR A 53 14.74 -7.28 -17.09
CA TYR A 53 15.95 -7.98 -16.60
C TYR A 53 16.25 -9.31 -17.29
N ALA A 54 15.26 -9.95 -17.93
CA ALA A 54 15.47 -11.16 -18.70
C ALA A 54 15.40 -10.93 -20.23
N GLY A 55 15.05 -9.73 -20.68
CA GLY A 55 15.01 -9.35 -22.09
C GLY A 55 13.89 -9.99 -22.89
N LEU A 56 12.81 -10.46 -22.23
CA LEU A 56 11.69 -11.08 -22.92
C LEU A 56 10.80 -10.03 -23.58
N SER A 57 10.13 -10.39 -24.67
CA SER A 57 9.02 -9.60 -25.21
C SER A 57 7.81 -9.68 -24.27
N TRP A 58 6.85 -8.76 -24.45
CA TRP A 58 5.60 -8.78 -23.70
C TRP A 58 4.82 -10.10 -23.91
N GLU A 59 4.77 -10.60 -25.13
CA GLU A 59 4.10 -11.85 -25.48
C GLU A 59 4.75 -13.04 -24.81
N GLU A 60 6.08 -13.10 -24.79
CA GLU A 60 6.83 -14.17 -24.14
C GLU A 60 6.63 -14.15 -22.62
N ALA A 61 6.74 -12.98 -21.99
CA ALA A 61 6.50 -12.81 -20.56
C ALA A 61 5.07 -13.22 -20.18
N THR A 62 4.07 -12.78 -20.95
CA THR A 62 2.66 -13.14 -20.75
C THR A 62 2.45 -14.64 -20.88
N LYS A 63 3.02 -15.27 -21.91
CA LYS A 63 2.92 -16.71 -22.11
C LYS A 63 3.57 -17.51 -20.97
N LYS A 64 4.76 -17.10 -20.52
CA LYS A 64 5.45 -17.77 -19.43
C LYS A 64 4.69 -17.64 -18.12
N LEU A 65 4.15 -16.49 -17.81
CA LEU A 65 3.32 -16.27 -16.62
C LEU A 65 2.06 -17.14 -16.66
N ALA A 66 1.35 -17.17 -17.78
CA ALA A 66 0.13 -17.99 -17.94
C ALA A 66 0.38 -19.50 -17.80
N GLN A 67 1.60 -19.97 -18.07
CA GLN A 67 2.01 -21.37 -17.86
C GLN A 67 2.38 -21.69 -16.40
N ASN A 68 2.56 -20.67 -15.57
CA ASN A 68 2.91 -20.82 -14.17
C ASN A 68 1.64 -20.73 -13.30
N SER A 69 1.06 -21.87 -12.92
CA SER A 69 -0.20 -21.92 -12.17
C SER A 69 -0.10 -21.30 -10.76
N LEU A 70 1.10 -21.19 -10.19
CA LEU A 70 1.30 -20.58 -8.88
C LEU A 70 1.04 -19.06 -8.91
N PHE A 71 1.47 -18.41 -9.96
CA PHE A 71 1.39 -16.94 -10.08
C PHE A 71 0.24 -16.45 -10.97
N ALA A 72 -0.25 -17.28 -11.90
CA ALA A 72 -1.29 -16.89 -12.85
C ALA A 72 -2.70 -16.80 -12.26
N THR A 73 -2.90 -17.36 -11.05
CA THR A 73 -4.20 -17.36 -10.36
C THR A 73 -4.08 -16.77 -8.96
N PRO A 74 -5.11 -16.04 -8.48
CA PRO A 74 -5.08 -15.50 -7.13
C PRO A 74 -4.88 -16.60 -6.08
N PRO A 75 -4.09 -16.36 -5.02
CA PRO A 75 -3.97 -17.26 -3.89
C PRO A 75 -5.33 -17.59 -3.29
N LYS A 76 -5.57 -18.86 -2.94
CA LYS A 76 -6.85 -19.29 -2.36
C LYS A 76 -7.01 -18.94 -0.89
N ASN A 77 -5.91 -18.76 -0.18
CA ASN A 77 -5.85 -18.45 1.24
C ASN A 77 -4.52 -17.77 1.58
N LEU A 78 -4.37 -17.40 2.85
CA LEU A 78 -3.19 -16.67 3.35
C LEU A 78 -1.90 -17.50 3.22
N ASP A 79 -1.94 -18.82 3.45
CA ASP A 79 -0.76 -19.67 3.29
C ASP A 79 -0.25 -19.70 1.85
N ASN A 80 -1.17 -19.74 0.88
CA ASN A 80 -0.80 -19.64 -0.53
C ASN A 80 -0.26 -18.24 -0.88
N LEU A 81 -0.78 -17.18 -0.27
CA LEU A 81 -0.25 -15.85 -0.42
C LEU A 81 1.19 -15.77 0.10
N PHE A 82 1.47 -16.31 1.28
CA PHE A 82 2.83 -16.35 1.83
C PHE A 82 3.82 -17.11 0.93
N CYS A 83 3.38 -18.21 0.30
CA CYS A 83 4.22 -18.91 -0.68
C CYS A 83 4.62 -18.05 -1.88
N ILE A 84 3.81 -17.04 -2.22
CA ILE A 84 4.07 -16.12 -3.35
C ILE A 84 4.92 -14.93 -2.90
N THR A 85 4.64 -14.39 -1.70
CA THR A 85 5.19 -13.11 -1.24
C THR A 85 6.41 -13.24 -0.34
N HIS A 86 6.87 -14.45 -0.01
CA HIS A 86 8.06 -14.65 0.82
C HIS A 86 9.37 -14.32 0.08
N GLU A 87 9.35 -14.39 -1.25
CA GLU A 87 10.47 -14.01 -2.10
C GLU A 87 10.20 -12.67 -2.80
N LEU A 88 11.27 -12.00 -3.19
CA LEU A 88 11.16 -10.75 -3.96
C LEU A 88 10.47 -11.01 -5.31
N THR A 89 9.63 -10.07 -5.75
CA THR A 89 8.97 -10.15 -7.07
C THR A 89 9.97 -10.27 -8.21
N TYR A 90 11.13 -9.61 -8.11
CA TYR A 90 12.25 -9.79 -9.03
C TYR A 90 12.69 -11.25 -9.11
N HIS A 91 12.90 -11.91 -7.96
CA HIS A 91 13.33 -13.32 -7.90
C HIS A 91 12.31 -14.24 -8.58
N ASN A 92 11.04 -14.08 -8.22
CA ASN A 92 9.94 -14.86 -8.83
C ASN A 92 9.88 -14.66 -10.36
N ALA A 93 10.05 -13.42 -10.83
CA ALA A 93 10.07 -13.12 -12.25
C ALA A 93 11.25 -13.76 -12.98
N MET A 94 12.44 -13.76 -12.36
CA MET A 94 13.62 -14.41 -12.95
C MET A 94 13.49 -15.93 -12.98
N GLU A 95 12.89 -16.54 -11.94
CA GLU A 95 12.60 -17.99 -11.97
C GLU A 95 11.62 -18.37 -13.08
N ILE A 96 10.57 -17.57 -13.29
CA ILE A 96 9.63 -17.76 -14.41
C ILE A 96 10.33 -17.60 -15.75
N ALA A 97 11.19 -16.59 -15.89
CA ALA A 97 11.87 -16.28 -17.14
C ALA A 97 12.94 -17.29 -17.53
N LYS A 98 13.80 -17.66 -16.59
CA LYS A 98 15.05 -18.41 -16.81
C LYS A 98 15.07 -19.79 -16.16
N GLY A 99 14.14 -20.08 -15.24
CA GLY A 99 14.09 -21.32 -14.48
C GLY A 99 14.81 -21.24 -13.13
N ASN A 100 14.64 -22.29 -12.32
CA ASN A 100 15.28 -22.40 -11.02
C ASN A 100 16.80 -22.27 -11.12
N MET A 101 17.38 -21.66 -10.10
CA MET A 101 18.83 -21.44 -9.99
C MET A 101 19.41 -20.56 -11.12
N TYR A 102 18.62 -19.65 -11.67
CA TYR A 102 19.02 -18.71 -12.72
C TYR A 102 20.29 -17.89 -12.36
N TRP A 103 20.58 -17.70 -11.06
CA TRP A 103 21.78 -17.02 -10.58
C TRP A 103 23.08 -17.75 -10.85
N ARG A 104 23.04 -19.04 -11.23
CA ARG A 104 24.25 -19.81 -11.58
C ARG A 104 24.91 -19.38 -12.89
N ASP A 105 24.18 -18.67 -13.75
CA ASP A 105 24.71 -18.09 -14.98
C ASP A 105 25.22 -16.65 -14.81
N GLY A 106 25.30 -16.17 -13.56
CA GLY A 106 25.78 -14.83 -13.23
C GLY A 106 24.69 -13.76 -13.17
N THR A 107 23.42 -14.13 -13.35
CA THR A 107 22.30 -13.22 -13.09
C THR A 107 22.18 -12.96 -11.58
N PRO A 108 22.10 -11.70 -11.09
CA PRO A 108 21.90 -11.43 -9.67
C PRO A 108 20.68 -12.16 -9.10
N SER A 109 20.77 -12.67 -7.86
CA SER A 109 19.67 -13.37 -7.20
C SER A 109 18.65 -12.41 -6.60
N ASP A 110 19.06 -11.17 -6.36
CA ASP A 110 18.23 -10.09 -5.82
C ASP A 110 18.61 -8.74 -6.43
N THR A 111 18.02 -7.66 -5.97
CA THR A 111 18.25 -6.29 -6.48
C THR A 111 19.32 -5.51 -5.72
N ASN A 112 19.94 -6.08 -4.68
CA ASN A 112 20.88 -5.35 -3.82
C ASN A 112 22.10 -4.82 -4.56
N ASP A 113 22.59 -5.56 -5.57
CA ASP A 113 23.77 -5.18 -6.36
C ASP A 113 23.51 -4.00 -7.30
N PHE A 114 22.23 -3.68 -7.58
CA PHE A 114 21.82 -2.60 -8.50
C PHE A 114 20.61 -1.82 -7.97
N GLN A 115 20.51 -1.66 -6.64
CA GLN A 115 19.34 -1.10 -5.95
C GLN A 115 18.94 0.29 -6.45
N GLU A 116 19.88 1.20 -6.65
CA GLU A 116 19.57 2.56 -7.11
C GLU A 116 18.94 2.58 -8.51
N GLU A 117 19.46 1.76 -9.42
CA GLU A 117 18.92 1.62 -10.78
C GLU A 117 17.54 0.98 -10.75
N HIS A 118 17.38 -0.06 -9.93
CA HIS A 118 16.11 -0.73 -9.70
C HIS A 118 15.05 0.24 -9.17
N ASP A 119 15.35 1.04 -8.14
CA ASP A 119 14.38 1.96 -7.53
C ASP A 119 13.89 3.01 -8.53
N VAL A 120 14.79 3.54 -9.35
CA VAL A 120 14.43 4.47 -10.42
C VAL A 120 13.50 3.80 -11.44
N TRP A 121 13.88 2.62 -11.93
CA TRP A 121 13.07 1.86 -12.89
C TRP A 121 11.71 1.46 -12.31
N TYR A 122 11.67 0.97 -11.06
CA TYR A 122 10.45 0.58 -10.36
C TYR A 122 9.46 1.75 -10.28
N LYS A 123 9.93 2.91 -9.81
CA LYS A 123 9.11 4.11 -9.71
C LYS A 123 8.55 4.55 -11.06
N GLN A 124 9.39 4.60 -12.09
CA GLN A 124 8.97 4.99 -13.45
C GLN A 124 7.94 4.00 -14.01
N THR A 125 8.14 2.70 -13.82
CA THR A 125 7.23 1.65 -14.29
C THR A 125 5.89 1.75 -13.56
N LYS A 126 5.92 1.92 -12.25
CA LYS A 126 4.72 2.10 -11.42
C LYS A 126 3.87 3.28 -11.88
N GLU A 127 4.50 4.45 -12.08
CA GLU A 127 3.82 5.66 -12.53
C GLU A 127 3.26 5.51 -13.95
N LYS A 128 4.05 4.95 -14.87
CA LYS A 128 3.68 4.79 -16.27
C LYS A 128 2.48 3.86 -16.49
N TYR A 129 2.42 2.77 -15.73
CA TYR A 129 1.40 1.73 -15.90
C TYR A 129 0.33 1.75 -14.80
N HIS A 130 0.40 2.73 -13.88
CA HIS A 130 -0.55 2.91 -12.76
C HIS A 130 -0.70 1.65 -11.90
N LEU A 131 0.42 0.97 -11.63
CA LEU A 131 0.40 -0.25 -10.84
C LEU A 131 0.34 0.06 -9.34
N ASN A 132 -0.39 -0.77 -8.61
CA ASN A 132 -0.33 -0.78 -7.15
C ASN A 132 0.94 -1.50 -6.65
N GLU A 133 1.28 -1.34 -5.36
CA GLU A 133 2.23 -2.24 -4.70
C GLU A 133 1.68 -3.66 -4.74
N GLU A 134 2.53 -4.67 -4.69
CA GLU A 134 2.13 -6.07 -4.79
C GLU A 134 1.16 -6.47 -3.67
N TYR A 135 1.42 -5.98 -2.47
CA TYR A 135 0.53 -6.15 -1.32
C TYR A 135 0.73 -5.02 -0.30
N GLU A 136 -0.24 -4.91 0.58
CA GLU A 136 -0.22 -4.01 1.74
C GLU A 136 -0.72 -4.75 2.97
N ILE A 137 -0.21 -4.37 4.14
CA ILE A 137 -0.65 -4.92 5.41
C ILE A 137 -1.30 -3.79 6.21
N LEU A 138 -2.53 -4.05 6.67
CA LEU A 138 -3.29 -3.12 7.48
C LEU A 138 -3.69 -3.80 8.79
N SER A 139 -3.25 -3.29 9.94
CA SER A 139 -3.65 -3.85 11.23
C SER A 139 -5.17 -3.79 11.44
N PHE A 140 -5.75 -4.71 12.20
CA PHE A 140 -7.19 -4.66 12.53
C PHE A 140 -7.55 -3.33 13.18
N LYS A 141 -6.68 -2.83 14.05
CA LYS A 141 -6.86 -1.55 14.72
C LYS A 141 -7.02 -0.41 13.71
N GLU A 142 -6.15 -0.33 12.71
CA GLU A 142 -6.24 0.67 11.63
C GLU A 142 -7.43 0.44 10.71
N ALA A 143 -7.66 -0.81 10.31
CA ALA A 143 -8.74 -1.19 9.39
C ALA A 143 -10.14 -0.87 9.93
N GLU A 144 -10.33 -1.05 11.25
CA GLU A 144 -11.61 -0.88 11.93
C GLU A 144 -11.86 0.56 12.39
N ILE A 145 -10.88 1.47 12.26
CA ILE A 145 -11.11 2.88 12.58
C ILE A 145 -12.28 3.38 11.73
N PRO A 146 -13.42 3.75 12.35
CA PRO A 146 -14.54 4.31 11.62
C PRO A 146 -14.08 5.64 10.99
N MET A 147 -14.05 5.70 9.67
CA MET A 147 -13.80 6.98 8.97
C MET A 147 -14.89 8.02 9.26
N ASN A 148 -16.00 7.59 9.87
CA ASN A 148 -17.11 8.39 10.37
C ASN A 148 -17.03 8.60 11.89
N GLY A 149 -15.87 8.51 12.52
CA GLY A 149 -15.66 9.08 13.83
C GLY A 149 -16.11 10.55 13.81
N GLN A 150 -16.60 11.05 14.93
CA GLN A 150 -16.99 12.45 15.02
C GLN A 150 -15.79 13.31 14.57
N LYS A 151 -15.91 13.94 13.40
CA LYS A 151 -14.90 14.85 12.88
C LYS A 151 -14.97 16.15 13.64
N ARG A 152 -13.85 16.60 14.15
CA ARG A 152 -13.71 17.92 14.75
C ARG A 152 -12.52 18.63 14.10
N TYR A 153 -12.61 19.94 13.96
CA TYR A 153 -11.63 20.74 13.23
C TYR A 153 -10.85 21.61 14.21
N PHE A 154 -9.55 21.76 13.99
CA PHE A 154 -8.66 22.45 14.92
C PHE A 154 -7.62 23.27 14.17
N LEU A 155 -7.24 24.43 14.72
CA LEU A 155 -6.17 25.24 14.16
C LEU A 155 -4.78 24.81 14.60
N ASN A 156 -4.67 24.25 15.79
CA ASN A 156 -3.38 23.91 16.39
C ASN A 156 -3.33 22.44 16.83
N CYS A 157 -2.12 21.90 16.78
CA CYS A 157 -1.78 20.61 17.34
C CYS A 157 -0.52 20.75 18.19
N SER A 158 -0.53 20.29 19.44
CA SER A 158 0.71 20.09 20.15
C SER A 158 1.26 18.70 19.86
N ASP A 159 2.42 18.67 19.26
CA ASP A 159 3.17 17.44 19.11
C ASP A 159 4.04 17.27 20.36
N LEU A 160 3.54 16.53 21.36
CA LEU A 160 4.26 16.23 22.59
C LEU A 160 5.34 15.15 22.37
N HIS A 161 5.56 14.69 21.14
CA HIS A 161 6.57 13.71 20.80
C HIS A 161 8.02 14.17 20.94
N LYS A 162 8.27 15.39 21.37
CA LYS A 162 9.67 15.84 21.60
C LYS A 162 10.29 15.31 22.91
N LYS A 163 9.53 14.64 23.75
CA LYS A 163 10.08 13.90 24.91
C LYS A 163 9.46 12.53 24.94
N ALA A 164 10.30 11.53 24.94
CA ALA A 164 10.04 10.09 24.97
C ALA A 164 9.16 9.63 26.16
N THR A 165 7.95 10.09 26.28
CA THR A 165 6.99 9.65 27.25
C THR A 165 5.59 9.76 26.66
N GLU A 166 5.05 8.68 26.16
CA GLU A 166 3.70 8.11 26.25
C GLU A 166 2.49 9.07 26.37
N GLN A 167 2.57 10.35 26.02
CA GLN A 167 1.42 11.22 26.11
C GLN A 167 0.76 11.44 24.76
N PRO A 168 -0.58 11.39 24.70
CA PRO A 168 -1.31 11.54 23.44
C PRO A 168 -1.10 12.93 22.86
N THR A 169 -1.13 13.02 21.55
CA THR A 169 -1.21 14.27 20.81
C THR A 169 -2.53 14.96 21.12
N TYR A 170 -2.49 16.22 21.50
CA TYR A 170 -3.67 17.04 21.73
C TYR A 170 -3.91 17.99 20.55
N LEU A 171 -5.17 18.15 20.18
CA LEU A 171 -5.62 19.17 19.25
C LEU A 171 -6.24 20.32 20.05
N TYR A 172 -5.95 21.56 19.65
CA TYR A 172 -6.42 22.76 20.35
C TYR A 172 -7.06 23.74 19.39
N ASP A 173 -7.79 24.70 19.95
CA ASP A 173 -8.51 25.72 19.22
C ASP A 173 -9.48 25.07 18.22
N GLU A 174 -10.46 24.37 18.76
CA GLU A 174 -11.53 23.78 17.96
C GLU A 174 -12.29 24.86 17.21
N ILE A 175 -12.50 24.62 15.93
CA ILE A 175 -13.17 25.55 15.01
C ILE A 175 -14.26 24.81 14.24
N THR A 176 -15.14 25.53 13.60
CA THR A 176 -16.10 24.95 12.66
C THR A 176 -15.44 24.49 11.36
N GLN A 177 -16.13 23.64 10.62
CA GLN A 177 -15.67 23.22 9.28
C GLN A 177 -15.53 24.45 8.34
N GLU A 178 -16.47 25.39 8.40
CA GLU A 178 -16.46 26.58 7.56
C GLU A 178 -15.25 27.47 7.85
N GLU A 179 -14.91 27.66 9.13
CA GLU A 179 -13.70 28.37 9.54
C GLU A 179 -12.43 27.65 9.06
N ALA A 180 -12.38 26.29 9.17
CA ALA A 180 -11.25 25.51 8.70
C ALA A 180 -11.04 25.67 7.18
N GLU A 181 -12.10 25.61 6.40
CA GLU A 181 -12.05 25.77 4.95
C GLU A 181 -11.62 27.20 4.55
N THR A 182 -12.07 28.21 5.29
CA THR A 182 -11.64 29.60 5.09
C THR A 182 -10.17 29.82 5.38
N HIS A 183 -9.66 29.22 6.46
CA HIS A 183 -8.24 29.30 6.84
C HIS A 183 -7.30 28.49 5.95
N ASN A 184 -7.81 27.53 5.19
CA ASN A 184 -7.02 26.61 4.38
C ASN A 184 -6.10 27.28 3.34
N GLN A 185 -6.37 28.50 2.94
CA GLN A 185 -5.53 29.27 2.01
C GLN A 185 -4.30 29.88 2.69
N GLU A 186 -4.42 30.24 3.95
CA GLU A 186 -3.39 30.99 4.69
C GLU A 186 -2.55 30.10 5.59
N ARG A 187 -3.15 29.08 6.20
CA ARG A 187 -2.49 28.16 7.13
C ARG A 187 -3.11 26.77 7.12
N ALA A 188 -2.32 25.81 7.58
CA ALA A 188 -2.81 24.45 7.77
C ALA A 188 -3.80 24.38 8.93
N TYR A 189 -4.77 23.47 8.82
CA TYR A 189 -5.67 23.07 9.90
C TYR A 189 -5.61 21.56 10.11
N TYR A 190 -6.22 21.07 11.18
CA TYR A 190 -6.24 19.65 11.54
C TYR A 190 -7.68 19.14 11.56
N ILE A 191 -7.88 17.92 11.08
CA ILE A 191 -9.11 17.15 11.26
C ILE A 191 -8.81 16.04 12.26
N GLY A 192 -9.41 16.12 13.44
CA GLY A 192 -9.37 15.04 14.44
C GLY A 192 -10.53 14.07 14.25
N TYR A 193 -10.28 12.80 14.40
CA TYR A 193 -11.28 11.73 14.40
C TYR A 193 -11.36 11.16 15.81
N PHE A 194 -12.56 11.19 16.42
CA PHE A 194 -12.77 10.86 17.81
C PHE A 194 -13.69 9.64 17.97
N LYS A 195 -13.36 8.78 18.91
CA LYS A 195 -14.26 7.75 19.45
C LYS A 195 -14.67 8.18 20.86
N GLY A 196 -15.87 8.76 21.00
CA GLY A 196 -16.20 9.53 22.20
C GLY A 196 -15.29 10.74 22.36
N GLU A 197 -14.64 10.89 23.50
CA GLU A 197 -13.68 11.98 23.77
C GLU A 197 -12.23 11.60 23.36
N GLN A 198 -11.99 10.35 22.98
CA GLN A 198 -10.63 9.89 22.63
C GLN A 198 -10.32 10.23 21.17
N LEU A 199 -9.24 10.98 20.96
CA LEU A 199 -8.68 11.19 19.63
C LEU A 199 -8.00 9.91 19.17
N ILE A 200 -8.45 9.34 18.05
CA ILE A 200 -7.92 8.09 17.49
C ILE A 200 -7.07 8.30 16.23
N ARG A 201 -7.28 9.41 15.52
CA ARG A 201 -6.55 9.76 14.31
C ARG A 201 -6.67 11.24 14.05
N TYR A 202 -5.67 11.82 13.38
CA TYR A 202 -5.81 13.16 12.83
C TYR A 202 -5.09 13.33 11.49
N GLU A 203 -5.59 14.26 10.70
CA GLU A 203 -5.00 14.69 9.44
C GLU A 203 -4.60 16.16 9.55
N LYS A 204 -3.46 16.56 8.95
CA LYS A 204 -3.08 17.96 8.74
C LYS A 204 -3.36 18.33 7.30
N ILE A 205 -4.18 19.34 7.09
CA ILE A 205 -4.63 19.78 5.76
C ILE A 205 -4.07 21.19 5.48
N TYR A 206 -3.57 21.39 4.26
CA TYR A 206 -3.18 22.69 3.75
C TYR A 206 -3.47 22.76 2.25
N GLN A 207 -4.16 23.82 1.83
CA GLN A 207 -4.58 24.03 0.45
C GLN A 207 -5.25 22.80 -0.19
N GLY A 208 -6.14 22.16 0.57
CA GLY A 208 -6.88 20.97 0.15
C GLY A 208 -6.06 19.66 0.08
N LYS A 209 -4.76 19.71 0.44
CA LYS A 209 -3.89 18.52 0.43
C LYS A 209 -3.66 18.01 1.85
N VAL A 210 -3.70 16.70 2.01
CA VAL A 210 -3.28 16.04 3.25
C VAL A 210 -1.75 16.07 3.32
N LEU A 211 -1.21 16.85 4.28
CA LEU A 211 0.23 16.93 4.53
C LEU A 211 0.71 15.86 5.51
N MET A 212 -0.18 15.43 6.40
CA MET A 212 0.11 14.42 7.43
C MET A 212 -1.20 13.68 7.75
N ASP A 213 -1.09 12.39 7.93
CA ASP A 213 -2.14 11.51 8.42
C ASP A 213 -1.52 10.63 9.50
N LYS A 214 -2.04 10.71 10.73
CA LYS A 214 -1.46 10.01 11.87
C LYS A 214 -2.56 9.34 12.69
N THR A 215 -2.42 8.03 12.86
CA THR A 215 -3.20 7.24 13.81
C THR A 215 -2.52 7.28 15.17
N ILE A 216 -3.29 7.46 16.24
CA ILE A 216 -2.80 7.46 17.62
C ILE A 216 -2.94 6.03 18.12
N SER A 217 -1.80 5.42 18.44
CA SER A 217 -1.75 4.12 19.12
C SER A 217 -1.91 4.34 20.62
N ASP A 218 -2.72 3.49 21.29
CA ASP A 218 -2.75 3.41 22.75
C ASP A 218 -1.42 2.84 23.28
#